data_e39c9fb5a43415cc14c551f50e729fa3
#
_entry.id   e39c9fb5a43415cc14c551f50e729fa3
#
_cell.length_a   1.000
_cell.length_b   1.000
_cell.length_c   1.000
_cell.angle_alpha   90.00
_cell.angle_beta   90.00
_cell.angle_gamma   90.00
#
_symmetry.space_group_name_H-M   'P 1'
#
loop_
_entity.id
_entity.type
_entity.pdbx_description
1 polymer ?
#
loop_
_entity_poly.entity_id
_entity_poly.type
_entity_poly.pdbx_seq_one_letter_code
_entity_poly.pdbx_strand_id
1 'polypeptide(L)'
;NEWMTKVVHFFFYDDIMLWQRRSVMFDEIHEECGVFGAYRVDNAASITYYGLHSLQHRGQEASGIAVSDGENITLQKGKGLTVDVFQREKLDSMVGRLAVGHVRYSTAGGQENENIQPIVSKGHNGSLAIVHNGQIVNEKELRIELENEGAIFQGTSDSEIILHLIQKQKGTLKERVMKTANRIEGAFSFLVMNEDTIYAVRDRHGLRPLSYAKSKDGYVISSETCAFEVMGIYESVDLKPGEIVEFHKGIVKHEFYSTDIDHHMCAMEYIYFARPDSVVEGINVHAFRKATGSILAREDKDLKADIVIGVPDSSLSAAIGYAEEAGIPFETGLIKNRYVGRTFIQPTQAMRDRSVRLKLSPVSSVVKGKSIVMIDDSIVRGTTSRRIVQLLKDAGATEVHVRIASPVITSPCFYGVDTSTKDQLIGARMSVEELRDYICADTLRFMTEEEMKEAAHGVGLCLACFNGEYCTKLFSYQEELDK
;
A
#
# COMPACT_ATOMS: atom_id res chain seq x y z
N ASN A 1 -2.82 53.42 11.88
CA ASN A 1 -3.57 52.22 12.33
C ASN A 1 -3.85 51.21 11.21
N GLU A 2 -3.88 51.64 9.96
CA GLU A 2 -4.03 50.69 8.81
C GLU A 2 -2.77 49.84 8.49
N TRP A 3 -1.59 50.33 8.89
CA TRP A 3 -0.32 49.66 8.69
C TRP A 3 -0.15 48.41 9.60
N MET A 4 -0.60 48.50 10.83
CA MET A 4 -0.55 47.39 11.78
C MET A 4 -1.52 46.26 11.40
N THR A 5 -2.67 46.58 10.83
CA THR A 5 -3.65 45.59 10.40
C THR A 5 -3.17 44.79 9.17
N LYS A 6 -2.42 45.41 8.24
CA LYS A 6 -1.85 44.72 7.08
C LYS A 6 -0.64 43.84 7.41
N VAL A 7 0.19 44.25 8.40
CA VAL A 7 1.36 43.47 8.84
C VAL A 7 0.90 42.23 9.65
N VAL A 8 -0.10 42.38 10.51
CA VAL A 8 -0.67 41.25 11.26
C VAL A 8 -1.39 40.27 10.34
N HIS A 9 -2.04 40.75 9.26
CA HIS A 9 -2.70 39.86 8.29
C HIS A 9 -1.69 39.08 7.43
N PHE A 10 -0.52 39.64 7.10
CA PHE A 10 0.50 39.01 6.31
C PHE A 10 1.24 37.89 7.07
N PHE A 11 1.63 38.16 8.31
CA PHE A 11 2.31 37.17 9.18
C PHE A 11 1.38 36.06 9.67
N PHE A 12 0.10 36.34 9.93
CA PHE A 12 -0.86 35.30 10.32
C PHE A 12 -1.33 34.44 9.14
N TYR A 13 -1.35 34.98 7.92
CA TYR A 13 -1.78 34.23 6.74
C TYR A 13 -0.68 33.28 6.25
N ASP A 14 0.58 33.68 6.27
CA ASP A 14 1.70 32.81 5.90
C ASP A 14 1.97 31.72 6.95
N ASP A 15 1.84 32.01 8.24
CA ASP A 15 1.92 31.00 9.30
C ASP A 15 0.72 30.03 9.26
N ILE A 16 -0.48 30.47 8.91
CA ILE A 16 -1.66 29.61 8.72
C ILE A 16 -1.49 28.76 7.47
N MET A 17 -0.93 29.28 6.38
CA MET A 17 -0.68 28.52 5.13
C MET A 17 0.51 27.57 5.27
N LEU A 18 1.55 27.91 6.03
CA LEU A 18 2.63 27.01 6.42
C LEU A 18 2.15 25.96 7.43
N TRP A 19 1.20 26.34 8.30
CA TRP A 19 0.58 25.42 9.26
C TRP A 19 -0.42 24.46 8.60
N GLN A 20 -1.13 24.90 7.55
CA GLN A 20 -2.01 24.04 6.74
C GLN A 20 -1.25 23.01 5.90
N ARG A 21 0.05 23.22 5.62
CA ARG A 21 0.92 22.22 4.95
C ARG A 21 1.51 21.19 5.91
N ARG A 22 1.44 21.39 7.22
CA ARG A 22 1.72 20.35 8.21
C ARG A 22 0.43 19.59 8.50
N SER A 23 -0.02 18.76 7.55
CA SER A 23 -0.97 17.70 7.83
C SER A 23 -0.40 16.90 9.01
N VAL A 24 -1.08 16.91 10.15
CA VAL A 24 -0.79 16.00 11.25
C VAL A 24 -1.19 14.63 10.75
N MET A 25 -0.26 13.95 10.09
CA MET A 25 -0.41 12.57 9.70
C MET A 25 -0.61 11.73 10.96
N PHE A 26 -1.59 10.84 10.90
CA PHE A 26 -1.75 9.79 11.88
C PHE A 26 -0.52 8.88 11.81
N ASP A 27 -0.21 8.19 12.90
CA ASP A 27 0.91 7.27 13.09
C ASP A 27 0.72 5.94 12.34
N GLU A 28 -0.17 5.92 11.36
CA GLU A 28 -0.48 4.75 10.54
C GLU A 28 0.40 4.78 9.29
N ILE A 29 0.95 3.62 8.91
CA ILE A 29 1.52 3.41 7.59
C ILE A 29 0.37 3.60 6.61
N HIS A 30 0.58 4.48 5.63
CA HIS A 30 -0.48 4.78 4.69
C HIS A 30 -0.44 3.81 3.51
N GLU A 31 -1.63 3.59 2.96
CA GLU A 31 -2.00 2.62 1.96
C GLU A 31 -1.24 2.81 0.64
N GLU A 32 -1.17 1.76 -0.14
CA GLU A 32 -0.56 1.73 -1.47
C GLU A 32 -1.64 1.64 -2.54
N CYS A 33 -1.28 2.03 -3.78
CA CYS A 33 -2.13 1.89 -4.94
C CYS A 33 -2.51 0.42 -5.22
N GLY A 34 -3.61 0.22 -5.95
CA GLY A 34 -4.02 -1.08 -6.46
C GLY A 34 -4.36 -1.02 -7.94
N VAL A 35 -3.89 -2.01 -8.70
CA VAL A 35 -4.19 -2.15 -10.13
C VAL A 35 -5.09 -3.35 -10.38
N PHE A 36 -5.99 -3.21 -11.36
CA PHE A 36 -6.84 -4.29 -11.83
C PHE A 36 -6.95 -4.26 -13.34
N GLY A 37 -6.99 -5.44 -13.99
CA GLY A 37 -7.17 -5.61 -15.42
C GLY A 37 -8.21 -6.68 -15.73
N ALA A 38 -8.99 -6.48 -16.79
CA ALA A 38 -9.91 -7.46 -17.36
C ALA A 38 -9.61 -7.61 -18.86
N TYR A 39 -9.32 -8.82 -19.30
CA TYR A 39 -8.98 -9.13 -20.67
C TYR A 39 -9.97 -10.13 -21.28
N ARG A 40 -10.67 -9.72 -22.37
CA ARG A 40 -11.70 -10.50 -23.07
C ARG A 40 -12.83 -11.00 -22.17
N VAL A 41 -13.21 -10.17 -21.19
CA VAL A 41 -14.30 -10.45 -20.25
C VAL A 41 -15.51 -9.63 -20.63
N ASP A 42 -16.70 -10.23 -20.64
CA ASP A 42 -17.93 -9.50 -20.88
C ASP A 42 -18.17 -8.49 -19.76
N ASN A 43 -18.63 -7.27 -20.10
CA ASN A 43 -18.79 -6.17 -19.16
C ASN A 43 -17.50 -5.82 -18.41
N ALA A 44 -16.38 -5.72 -19.13
CA ALA A 44 -15.04 -5.48 -18.53
C ALA A 44 -15.03 -4.27 -17.59
N ALA A 45 -15.78 -3.18 -17.87
CA ALA A 45 -15.92 -2.04 -16.97
C ALA A 45 -16.46 -2.43 -15.60
N SER A 46 -17.58 -3.17 -15.56
CA SER A 46 -18.21 -3.60 -14.30
C SER A 46 -17.34 -4.60 -13.54
N ILE A 47 -16.67 -5.53 -14.23
CA ILE A 47 -15.74 -6.47 -13.62
C ILE A 47 -14.56 -5.72 -13.00
N THR A 48 -14.01 -4.73 -13.71
CA THR A 48 -12.93 -3.87 -13.19
C THR A 48 -13.40 -3.05 -11.99
N TYR A 49 -14.61 -2.52 -12.03
CA TYR A 49 -15.21 -1.81 -10.88
C TYR A 49 -15.25 -2.70 -9.62
N TYR A 50 -15.73 -3.95 -9.73
CA TYR A 50 -15.76 -4.88 -8.58
C TYR A 50 -14.36 -5.24 -8.11
N GLY A 51 -13.40 -5.44 -9.03
CA GLY A 51 -12.00 -5.65 -8.70
C GLY A 51 -11.42 -4.47 -7.91
N LEU A 52 -11.61 -3.24 -8.39
CA LEU A 52 -11.16 -2.03 -7.70
C LEU A 52 -11.85 -1.82 -6.34
N HIS A 53 -13.15 -2.12 -6.26
CA HIS A 53 -13.88 -2.06 -4.99
C HIS A 53 -13.28 -3.04 -3.95
N SER A 54 -12.85 -4.22 -4.38
CA SER A 54 -12.17 -5.20 -3.51
C SER A 54 -10.78 -4.73 -3.08
N LEU A 55 -10.12 -3.90 -3.91
CA LEU A 55 -8.82 -3.28 -3.64
C LEU A 55 -8.92 -1.91 -2.96
N GLN A 56 -10.10 -1.47 -2.52
CA GLN A 56 -10.32 -0.12 -2.00
C GLN A 56 -9.50 0.17 -0.74
N HIS A 57 -9.11 -0.86 0.03
CA HIS A 57 -8.21 -0.73 1.17
C HIS A 57 -6.81 -0.23 0.77
N ARG A 58 -6.37 -0.45 -0.49
CA ARG A 58 -5.08 0.00 -1.02
C ARG A 58 -5.08 1.48 -1.45
N GLY A 59 -6.22 2.05 -1.80
CA GLY A 59 -6.29 3.45 -2.22
C GLY A 59 -7.70 4.02 -2.09
N GLN A 60 -7.83 5.16 -1.41
CA GLN A 60 -9.12 5.78 -1.09
C GLN A 60 -9.26 7.22 -1.61
N GLU A 61 -8.24 7.76 -2.28
CA GLU A 61 -8.22 9.16 -2.70
C GLU A 61 -8.80 9.39 -4.09
N ALA A 62 -8.57 8.44 -4.99
CA ALA A 62 -9.07 8.52 -6.35
C ALA A 62 -9.20 7.13 -6.97
N SER A 63 -10.04 7.03 -7.99
CA SER A 63 -10.26 5.81 -8.75
C SER A 63 -10.45 6.10 -10.23
N GLY A 64 -10.03 5.18 -11.10
CA GLY A 64 -10.19 5.34 -12.54
C GLY A 64 -10.24 4.00 -13.27
N ILE A 65 -10.96 3.98 -14.39
CA ILE A 65 -11.10 2.83 -15.30
C ILE A 65 -10.94 3.31 -16.73
N ALA A 66 -10.15 2.61 -17.53
CA ALA A 66 -10.10 2.74 -18.98
C ALA A 66 -10.57 1.44 -19.62
N VAL A 67 -11.43 1.54 -20.63
CA VAL A 67 -12.05 0.39 -21.34
C VAL A 67 -11.77 0.51 -22.81
N SER A 68 -11.40 -0.61 -23.45
CA SER A 68 -11.28 -0.71 -24.92
C SER A 68 -12.44 -1.50 -25.52
N ASP A 69 -13.06 -0.93 -26.56
CA ASP A 69 -14.04 -1.58 -27.40
C ASP A 69 -13.42 -2.34 -28.61
N GLY A 70 -12.09 -2.29 -28.73
CA GLY A 70 -11.32 -2.87 -29.83
C GLY A 70 -10.85 -1.83 -30.87
N GLU A 71 -11.38 -0.60 -30.81
CA GLU A 71 -10.98 0.52 -31.69
C GLU A 71 -10.59 1.76 -30.89
N ASN A 72 -11.27 2.00 -29.79
CA ASN A 72 -11.10 3.20 -28.97
C ASN A 72 -10.96 2.85 -27.49
N ILE A 73 -10.24 3.70 -26.76
CA ILE A 73 -10.14 3.63 -25.30
C ILE A 73 -10.98 4.75 -24.70
N THR A 74 -11.99 4.38 -23.90
CA THR A 74 -12.82 5.28 -23.10
C THR A 74 -12.29 5.32 -21.68
N LEU A 75 -12.12 6.52 -21.10
CA LEU A 75 -11.58 6.76 -19.75
C LEU A 75 -12.62 7.45 -18.87
N GLN A 76 -12.81 6.92 -17.66
CA GLN A 76 -13.51 7.58 -16.56
C GLN A 76 -12.62 7.53 -15.32
N LYS A 77 -12.41 8.67 -14.64
CA LYS A 77 -11.64 8.77 -13.42
C LYS A 77 -12.10 9.95 -12.57
N GLY A 78 -11.83 9.90 -11.26
CA GLY A 78 -12.20 10.98 -10.35
C GLY A 78 -11.64 10.79 -8.95
N LYS A 79 -11.73 11.83 -8.14
CA LYS A 79 -11.42 11.81 -6.71
C LYS A 79 -12.53 11.13 -5.93
N GLY A 80 -12.16 10.35 -4.90
CA GLY A 80 -13.07 9.64 -4.02
C GLY A 80 -12.96 8.13 -4.17
N LEU A 81 -13.80 7.44 -3.40
CA LEU A 81 -13.90 5.98 -3.45
C LEU A 81 -14.45 5.51 -4.79
N THR A 82 -14.18 4.28 -5.16
CA THR A 82 -14.70 3.67 -6.40
C THR A 82 -16.22 3.80 -6.51
N VAL A 83 -16.95 3.65 -5.40
CA VAL A 83 -18.40 3.79 -5.36
C VAL A 83 -18.88 5.23 -5.60
N ASP A 84 -18.08 6.24 -5.27
CA ASP A 84 -18.41 7.65 -5.45
C ASP A 84 -18.12 8.12 -6.88
N VAL A 85 -17.05 7.57 -7.49
CA VAL A 85 -16.62 7.93 -8.85
C VAL A 85 -17.47 7.27 -9.92
N PHE A 86 -17.85 6.01 -9.72
CA PHE A 86 -18.55 5.20 -10.72
C PHE A 86 -20.01 4.96 -10.34
N GLN A 87 -20.90 5.68 -10.97
CA GLN A 87 -22.35 5.40 -10.96
C GLN A 87 -22.67 4.38 -12.06
N ARG A 88 -23.79 3.67 -11.90
CA ARG A 88 -24.19 2.59 -12.81
C ARG A 88 -24.27 3.05 -14.26
N GLU A 89 -24.88 4.21 -14.51
CA GLU A 89 -25.04 4.78 -15.85
C GLU A 89 -23.70 5.04 -16.54
N LYS A 90 -22.68 5.44 -15.78
CA LYS A 90 -21.32 5.63 -16.28
C LYS A 90 -20.68 4.31 -16.67
N LEU A 91 -20.80 3.28 -15.84
CA LEU A 91 -20.26 1.96 -16.13
C LEU A 91 -20.93 1.32 -17.35
N ASP A 92 -22.26 1.44 -17.46
CA ASP A 92 -23.03 0.89 -18.57
C ASP A 92 -22.68 1.58 -19.91
N SER A 93 -22.20 2.83 -19.86
CA SER A 93 -21.71 3.55 -21.05
C SER A 93 -20.31 3.15 -21.52
N MET A 94 -19.53 2.48 -20.67
CA MET A 94 -18.15 2.04 -20.97
C MET A 94 -18.15 0.64 -21.58
N VAL A 95 -18.55 0.56 -22.85
CA VAL A 95 -18.66 -0.70 -23.58
C VAL A 95 -17.28 -1.22 -24.00
N GLY A 96 -17.01 -2.49 -23.77
CA GLY A 96 -15.76 -3.13 -24.17
C GLY A 96 -15.49 -4.44 -23.43
N ARG A 97 -14.48 -5.15 -23.90
CA ARG A 97 -14.06 -6.44 -23.32
C ARG A 97 -12.66 -6.43 -22.71
N LEU A 98 -11.95 -5.31 -22.84
CA LEU A 98 -10.67 -5.05 -22.18
C LEU A 98 -10.82 -3.84 -21.28
N ALA A 99 -10.29 -3.92 -20.08
CA ALA A 99 -10.26 -2.78 -19.16
C ALA A 99 -9.03 -2.82 -18.27
N VAL A 100 -8.52 -1.65 -17.87
CA VAL A 100 -7.56 -1.49 -16.79
C VAL A 100 -8.08 -0.44 -15.82
N GLY A 101 -7.85 -0.65 -14.55
CA GLY A 101 -8.33 0.23 -13.49
C GLY A 101 -7.32 0.40 -12.37
N HIS A 102 -7.51 1.46 -11.60
CA HIS A 102 -6.60 1.88 -10.54
C HIS A 102 -7.37 2.49 -9.36
N VAL A 103 -6.97 2.14 -8.14
CA VAL A 103 -7.29 2.87 -6.92
C VAL A 103 -6.02 3.52 -6.41
N ARG A 104 -6.11 4.82 -6.06
CA ARG A 104 -4.95 5.66 -5.77
C ARG A 104 -4.87 6.03 -4.30
N TYR A 105 -3.64 5.92 -3.79
CA TYR A 105 -3.13 6.68 -2.67
C TYR A 105 -1.94 7.54 -3.14
N SER A 106 -1.85 8.80 -2.70
CA SER A 106 -0.80 9.72 -3.17
C SER A 106 0.49 9.54 -2.37
N THR A 107 1.41 8.75 -2.89
CA THR A 107 2.80 8.66 -2.38
C THR A 107 3.72 9.65 -3.08
N ALA A 108 3.66 9.69 -4.42
CA ALA A 108 4.40 10.63 -5.26
C ALA A 108 3.44 11.47 -6.10
N GLY A 109 3.81 12.73 -6.37
CA GLY A 109 3.07 13.63 -7.27
C GLY A 109 1.68 14.03 -6.73
N GLY A 110 1.52 15.05 -5.97
CA GLY A 110 0.32 15.79 -5.51
C GLY A 110 -1.10 15.23 -5.78
N GLN A 111 -2.12 15.87 -5.26
CA GLN A 111 -3.53 15.45 -5.43
C GLN A 111 -4.19 16.03 -6.71
N GLU A 112 -3.39 16.30 -7.75
CA GLU A 112 -3.86 16.84 -9.01
C GLU A 112 -4.63 15.79 -9.81
N ASN A 113 -5.63 16.23 -10.59
CA ASN A 113 -6.47 15.31 -11.37
C ASN A 113 -5.68 14.57 -12.46
N GLU A 114 -4.63 15.19 -12.97
CA GLU A 114 -3.72 14.68 -14.00
C GLU A 114 -3.01 13.41 -13.53
N ASN A 115 -2.70 13.34 -12.24
CA ASN A 115 -2.02 12.20 -11.60
C ASN A 115 -2.95 11.01 -11.32
N ILE A 116 -4.27 11.16 -11.51
CA ILE A 116 -5.21 10.04 -11.34
C ILE A 116 -5.03 9.08 -12.51
N GLN A 117 -4.82 7.81 -12.21
CA GLN A 117 -4.71 6.75 -13.21
C GLN A 117 -6.07 6.11 -13.50
N PRO A 118 -6.26 5.49 -14.68
CA PRO A 118 -5.32 5.27 -15.79
C PRO A 118 -4.84 6.56 -16.46
N ILE A 119 -3.56 6.58 -16.85
CA ILE A 119 -3.01 7.61 -17.74
C ILE A 119 -3.21 7.11 -19.18
N VAL A 120 -3.91 7.90 -19.98
CA VAL A 120 -4.24 7.53 -21.37
C VAL A 120 -3.56 8.50 -22.33
N SER A 121 -2.89 7.95 -23.33
CA SER A 121 -2.32 8.71 -24.44
C SER A 121 -2.88 8.21 -25.76
N LYS A 122 -3.14 9.16 -26.67
CA LYS A 122 -3.55 8.90 -28.05
C LYS A 122 -2.42 9.35 -28.97
N GLY A 123 -1.90 8.43 -29.75
CA GLY A 123 -0.80 8.70 -30.68
C GLY A 123 -1.08 8.16 -32.07
N HIS A 124 -0.13 8.40 -32.99
CA HIS A 124 -0.20 7.89 -34.37
C HIS A 124 -0.29 6.34 -34.42
N ASN A 125 0.29 5.65 -33.44
CA ASN A 125 0.34 4.19 -33.35
C ASN A 125 -0.78 3.60 -32.50
N GLY A 126 -1.91 4.29 -32.32
CA GLY A 126 -3.02 3.87 -31.48
C GLY A 126 -3.05 4.54 -30.11
N SER A 127 -3.96 4.07 -29.27
CA SER A 127 -4.12 4.56 -27.91
C SER A 127 -3.45 3.61 -26.92
N LEU A 128 -2.92 4.15 -25.82
CA LEU A 128 -2.38 3.38 -24.70
C LEU A 128 -3.00 3.86 -23.40
N ALA A 129 -3.34 2.92 -22.53
CA ALA A 129 -3.73 3.18 -21.15
C ALA A 129 -2.76 2.47 -20.21
N ILE A 130 -2.28 3.18 -19.17
CA ILE A 130 -1.33 2.64 -18.20
C ILE A 130 -1.90 2.81 -16.79
N VAL A 131 -1.74 1.75 -15.98
CA VAL A 131 -1.94 1.77 -14.53
C VAL A 131 -0.71 1.18 -13.85
N HIS A 132 -0.29 1.79 -12.74
CA HIS A 132 0.96 1.47 -12.05
C HIS A 132 0.75 1.50 -10.54
N ASN A 133 1.28 0.49 -9.85
CA ASN A 133 1.42 0.41 -8.41
C ASN A 133 2.91 0.29 -8.06
N GLY A 134 3.41 1.22 -7.28
CA GLY A 134 4.80 1.29 -6.84
C GLY A 134 5.40 2.68 -6.94
N GLN A 135 6.74 2.77 -6.92
CA GLN A 135 7.51 3.99 -7.09
C GLN A 135 8.80 3.75 -7.85
N ILE A 136 9.05 4.59 -8.85
CA ILE A 136 10.25 4.57 -9.69
C ILE A 136 11.31 5.45 -9.03
N VAL A 137 12.41 4.85 -8.56
CA VAL A 137 13.46 5.58 -7.81
C VAL A 137 14.36 6.44 -8.68
N ASN A 138 14.46 6.18 -9.99
CA ASN A 138 15.18 7.01 -10.96
C ASN A 138 14.26 7.95 -11.74
N GLU A 139 13.12 8.31 -11.18
CA GLU A 139 12.10 9.14 -11.83
C GLU A 139 12.62 10.53 -12.21
N LYS A 140 13.39 11.17 -11.32
CA LYS A 140 13.88 12.54 -11.52
C LYS A 140 14.85 12.62 -12.70
N GLU A 141 15.77 11.66 -12.78
CA GLU A 141 16.75 11.56 -13.87
C GLU A 141 16.07 11.27 -15.21
N LEU A 142 15.12 10.32 -15.22
CA LEU A 142 14.37 9.96 -16.42
C LEU A 142 13.46 11.11 -16.89
N ARG A 143 12.86 11.87 -15.99
CA ARG A 143 12.03 13.03 -16.32
C ARG A 143 12.88 14.12 -16.99
N ILE A 144 14.02 14.48 -16.40
CA ILE A 144 14.95 15.47 -16.98
C ILE A 144 15.40 15.05 -18.38
N GLU A 145 15.76 13.78 -18.57
CA GLU A 145 16.15 13.25 -19.88
C GLU A 145 15.02 13.40 -20.90
N LEU A 146 13.81 12.96 -20.54
CA LEU A 146 12.64 13.02 -21.42
C LEU A 146 12.24 14.45 -21.76
N GLU A 147 12.27 15.38 -20.81
CA GLU A 147 11.98 16.81 -21.04
C GLU A 147 13.02 17.46 -21.98
N ASN A 148 14.32 17.16 -21.79
CA ASN A 148 15.38 17.62 -22.69
C ASN A 148 15.19 17.09 -24.13
N GLU A 149 14.51 15.98 -24.31
CA GLU A 149 14.17 15.39 -25.61
C GLU A 149 12.79 15.81 -26.13
N GLY A 150 12.14 16.76 -25.44
CA GLY A 150 10.89 17.39 -25.87
C GLY A 150 9.61 16.71 -25.37
N ALA A 151 9.67 15.81 -24.39
CA ALA A 151 8.47 15.28 -23.75
C ALA A 151 7.77 16.39 -22.93
N ILE A 152 6.45 16.40 -22.99
CA ILE A 152 5.59 17.34 -22.26
C ILE A 152 4.78 16.52 -21.27
N PHE A 153 5.08 16.68 -19.98
CA PHE A 153 4.34 16.02 -18.89
C PHE A 153 3.08 16.81 -18.56
N GLN A 154 1.99 16.09 -18.30
CA GLN A 154 0.72 16.68 -17.85
C GLN A 154 0.65 16.76 -16.32
N GLY A 155 1.28 15.80 -15.64
CA GLY A 155 1.29 15.66 -14.20
C GLY A 155 2.69 15.53 -13.62
N THR A 156 2.70 15.24 -12.33
CA THR A 156 3.93 15.05 -11.54
C THR A 156 4.17 13.59 -11.16
N SER A 157 3.26 12.66 -11.59
CA SER A 157 3.38 11.24 -11.30
C SER A 157 4.54 10.58 -12.06
N ASP A 158 5.26 9.69 -11.38
CA ASP A 158 6.27 8.81 -11.97
C ASP A 158 5.68 7.86 -13.03
N SER A 159 4.41 7.51 -12.90
CA SER A 159 3.70 6.63 -13.84
C SER A 159 3.62 7.20 -15.26
N GLU A 160 3.63 8.54 -15.41
CA GLU A 160 3.65 9.18 -16.72
C GLU A 160 4.99 8.99 -17.47
N ILE A 161 6.08 8.78 -16.72
CA ILE A 161 7.40 8.44 -17.26
C ILE A 161 7.35 7.12 -18.03
N ILE A 162 6.65 6.11 -17.50
CA ILE A 162 6.45 4.81 -18.17
C ILE A 162 5.83 5.02 -19.55
N LEU A 163 4.78 5.84 -19.62
CA LEU A 163 4.09 6.13 -20.88
C LEU A 163 5.02 6.80 -21.90
N HIS A 164 5.75 7.84 -21.50
CA HIS A 164 6.68 8.55 -22.38
C HIS A 164 7.82 7.65 -22.85
N LEU A 165 8.38 6.82 -21.96
CA LEU A 165 9.41 5.84 -22.33
C LEU A 165 8.88 4.85 -23.37
N ILE A 166 7.68 4.26 -23.18
CA ILE A 166 7.08 3.33 -24.13
C ILE A 166 6.85 4.00 -25.50
N GLN A 167 6.39 5.25 -25.53
CA GLN A 167 6.14 5.98 -26.77
C GLN A 167 7.42 6.28 -27.53
N LYS A 168 8.51 6.57 -26.83
CA LYS A 168 9.80 6.92 -27.40
C LYS A 168 10.58 5.73 -27.95
N GLN A 169 10.41 4.54 -27.38
CA GLN A 169 11.08 3.32 -27.84
C GLN A 169 10.61 2.90 -29.24
N LYS A 170 11.52 2.27 -30.00
CA LYS A 170 11.23 1.69 -31.32
C LYS A 170 11.01 0.19 -31.23
N GLY A 171 10.16 -0.34 -32.09
CA GLY A 171 9.81 -1.75 -32.18
C GLY A 171 8.32 -2.01 -31.95
N THR A 172 7.95 -3.26 -31.80
CA THR A 172 6.60 -3.69 -31.40
C THR A 172 6.24 -3.15 -30.03
N LEU A 173 4.96 -3.08 -29.67
CA LEU A 173 4.56 -2.60 -28.35
C LEU A 173 5.21 -3.44 -27.24
N LYS A 174 5.27 -4.77 -27.38
CA LYS A 174 5.96 -5.65 -26.44
C LYS A 174 7.43 -5.27 -26.24
N GLU A 175 8.18 -5.12 -27.31
CA GLU A 175 9.60 -4.72 -27.22
C GLU A 175 9.79 -3.37 -26.56
N ARG A 176 8.89 -2.41 -26.83
CA ARG A 176 8.90 -1.09 -26.21
C ARG A 176 8.64 -1.15 -24.71
N VAL A 177 7.66 -1.96 -24.28
CA VAL A 177 7.35 -2.22 -22.86
C VAL A 177 8.55 -2.88 -22.17
N MET A 178 9.14 -3.92 -22.76
CA MET A 178 10.33 -4.60 -22.20
C MET A 178 11.53 -3.66 -22.06
N LYS A 179 11.81 -2.85 -23.09
CA LYS A 179 12.89 -1.84 -23.02
C LYS A 179 12.63 -0.79 -21.93
N THR A 180 11.37 -0.39 -21.75
CA THR A 180 10.99 0.54 -20.68
C THR A 180 11.18 -0.12 -19.31
N ALA A 181 10.70 -1.34 -19.11
CA ALA A 181 10.87 -2.07 -17.85
C ALA A 181 12.34 -2.28 -17.45
N ASN A 182 13.25 -2.40 -18.44
CA ASN A 182 14.70 -2.47 -18.20
C ASN A 182 15.36 -1.10 -17.87
N ARG A 183 14.68 0.01 -18.14
CA ARG A 183 15.21 1.36 -17.86
C ARG A 183 14.78 1.94 -16.55
N ILE A 184 13.59 1.58 -16.09
CA ILE A 184 13.06 2.04 -14.81
C ILE A 184 13.62 1.20 -13.67
N GLU A 185 13.94 1.85 -12.57
CA GLU A 185 14.43 1.23 -11.34
C GLU A 185 13.43 1.50 -10.21
N GLY A 186 13.31 0.57 -9.27
CA GLY A 186 12.42 0.69 -8.12
C GLY A 186 11.35 -0.38 -8.06
N ALA A 187 10.29 -0.10 -7.33
CA ALA A 187 9.16 -1.00 -7.18
C ALA A 187 8.10 -0.69 -8.22
N PHE A 188 7.70 -1.67 -9.01
CA PHE A 188 6.59 -1.51 -9.94
C PHE A 188 5.85 -2.78 -10.29
N SER A 189 4.53 -2.68 -10.27
CA SER A 189 3.61 -3.56 -10.98
C SER A 189 2.74 -2.70 -11.87
N PHE A 190 2.81 -2.85 -13.19
CA PHE A 190 2.01 -2.02 -14.08
C PHE A 190 1.34 -2.81 -15.18
N LEU A 191 0.20 -2.29 -15.65
CA LEU A 191 -0.51 -2.80 -16.80
C LEU A 191 -0.45 -1.77 -17.93
N VAL A 192 -0.17 -2.25 -19.15
CA VAL A 192 -0.27 -1.45 -20.38
C VAL A 192 -1.35 -2.07 -21.25
N MET A 193 -2.38 -1.30 -21.60
CA MET A 193 -3.45 -1.72 -22.47
C MET A 193 -3.45 -0.88 -23.76
N ASN A 194 -3.52 -1.53 -24.89
CA ASN A 194 -3.95 -0.91 -26.16
C ASN A 194 -5.35 -1.40 -26.54
N GLU A 195 -5.73 -1.28 -27.81
CA GLU A 195 -7.05 -1.62 -28.28
C GLU A 195 -7.40 -3.10 -28.12
N ASP A 196 -6.43 -4.04 -28.21
CA ASP A 196 -6.67 -5.49 -28.24
C ASP A 196 -5.79 -6.34 -27.33
N THR A 197 -4.85 -5.71 -26.62
CA THR A 197 -3.81 -6.41 -25.84
C THR A 197 -3.66 -5.78 -24.46
N ILE A 198 -3.37 -6.60 -23.45
CA ILE A 198 -2.89 -6.15 -22.14
C ILE A 198 -1.53 -6.78 -21.89
N TYR A 199 -0.56 -5.97 -21.47
CA TYR A 199 0.71 -6.40 -20.91
C TYR A 199 0.69 -6.16 -19.41
N ALA A 200 1.01 -7.20 -18.63
CA ALA A 200 1.24 -7.11 -17.18
C ALA A 200 2.73 -7.27 -16.92
N VAL A 201 3.31 -6.36 -16.15
CA VAL A 201 4.76 -6.30 -15.92
C VAL A 201 5.02 -6.17 -14.44
N ARG A 202 5.98 -6.93 -13.91
CA ARG A 202 6.43 -6.89 -12.53
C ARG A 202 7.92 -6.59 -12.45
N ASP A 203 8.35 -5.76 -11.47
CA ASP A 203 9.75 -5.39 -11.31
C ASP A 203 10.67 -6.60 -11.08
N ARG A 204 11.98 -6.42 -11.35
CA ARG A 204 12.98 -7.50 -11.28
C ARG A 204 13.23 -8.05 -9.88
N HIS A 205 12.83 -7.30 -8.86
CA HIS A 205 12.92 -7.70 -7.46
C HIS A 205 11.60 -8.26 -6.92
N GLY A 206 10.48 -8.10 -7.67
CA GLY A 206 9.16 -8.54 -7.26
C GLY A 206 8.65 -7.80 -6.03
N LEU A 207 9.03 -6.52 -5.87
CA LEU A 207 8.68 -5.71 -4.70
C LEU A 207 7.17 -5.55 -4.51
N ARG A 208 6.42 -5.44 -5.63
CA ARG A 208 4.96 -5.34 -5.58
C ARG A 208 4.30 -6.61 -6.08
N PRO A 209 3.19 -7.05 -5.44
CA PRO A 209 2.47 -8.22 -5.91
C PRO A 209 1.72 -7.93 -7.21
N LEU A 210 1.64 -8.92 -8.08
CA LEU A 210 0.80 -8.91 -9.27
C LEU A 210 0.49 -10.35 -9.67
N SER A 211 -0.81 -10.65 -9.81
CA SER A 211 -1.29 -11.97 -10.17
C SER A 211 -2.31 -11.89 -11.29
N TYR A 212 -2.55 -12.98 -11.99
CA TYR A 212 -3.68 -13.11 -12.90
C TYR A 212 -4.42 -14.41 -12.67
N ALA A 213 -5.68 -14.44 -13.10
CA ALA A 213 -6.53 -15.60 -12.99
C ALA A 213 -7.37 -15.80 -14.26
N LYS A 214 -7.71 -17.06 -14.56
CA LYS A 214 -8.60 -17.38 -15.67
C LYS A 214 -10.05 -17.14 -15.26
N SER A 215 -10.75 -16.26 -15.97
CA SER A 215 -12.18 -16.08 -15.88
C SER A 215 -12.91 -17.01 -16.87
N LYS A 216 -14.24 -17.06 -16.80
CA LYS A 216 -15.08 -17.84 -17.70
C LYS A 216 -14.77 -17.58 -19.18
N ASP A 217 -14.61 -16.31 -19.55
CA ASP A 217 -14.50 -15.88 -20.95
C ASP A 217 -13.12 -15.31 -21.31
N GLY A 218 -12.27 -15.06 -20.32
CA GLY A 218 -10.97 -14.43 -20.52
C GLY A 218 -10.10 -14.50 -19.28
N TYR A 219 -9.43 -13.40 -18.94
CA TYR A 219 -8.52 -13.31 -17.80
C TYR A 219 -8.74 -12.04 -17.00
N VAL A 220 -8.46 -12.10 -15.71
CA VAL A 220 -8.41 -10.96 -14.82
C VAL A 220 -7.02 -10.85 -14.18
N ILE A 221 -6.56 -9.65 -13.91
CA ILE A 221 -5.22 -9.33 -13.41
C ILE A 221 -5.41 -8.42 -12.20
N SER A 222 -4.67 -8.62 -11.12
CA SER A 222 -4.85 -7.83 -9.91
C SER A 222 -3.58 -7.73 -9.07
N SER A 223 -3.43 -6.65 -8.33
CA SER A 223 -2.44 -6.51 -7.27
C SER A 223 -2.64 -7.55 -6.15
N GLU A 224 -3.88 -7.92 -5.84
CA GLU A 224 -4.19 -8.92 -4.80
C GLU A 224 -5.22 -9.94 -5.28
N THR A 225 -5.09 -11.18 -4.79
CA THR A 225 -5.98 -12.29 -5.15
C THR A 225 -7.38 -12.17 -4.55
N CYS A 226 -7.56 -11.39 -3.47
CA CYS A 226 -8.88 -11.13 -2.90
C CYS A 226 -9.87 -10.52 -3.91
N ALA A 227 -9.37 -9.82 -4.94
CA ALA A 227 -10.20 -9.30 -6.02
C ALA A 227 -10.74 -10.40 -6.95
N PHE A 228 -10.08 -11.55 -7.04
CA PHE A 228 -10.55 -12.72 -7.81
C PHE A 228 -11.61 -13.50 -7.04
N GLU A 229 -11.46 -13.64 -5.72
CA GLU A 229 -12.39 -14.37 -4.88
C GLU A 229 -13.81 -13.80 -4.89
N VAL A 230 -13.93 -12.47 -4.95
CA VAL A 230 -15.24 -11.78 -5.13
C VAL A 230 -15.94 -12.20 -6.42
N MET A 231 -15.18 -12.65 -7.42
CA MET A 231 -15.68 -13.18 -8.71
C MET A 231 -15.88 -14.69 -8.70
N GLY A 232 -15.65 -15.37 -7.57
CA GLY A 232 -15.69 -16.83 -7.43
C GLY A 232 -14.51 -17.54 -8.09
N ILE A 233 -13.38 -16.87 -8.25
CA ILE A 233 -12.15 -17.42 -8.84
C ILE A 233 -11.12 -17.61 -7.71
N TYR A 234 -10.72 -18.86 -7.49
CA TYR A 234 -9.84 -19.25 -6.38
C TYR A 234 -8.45 -19.71 -6.83
N GLU A 235 -8.25 -19.91 -8.14
CA GLU A 235 -6.96 -20.28 -8.71
C GLU A 235 -6.35 -19.08 -9.44
N SER A 236 -5.13 -18.74 -9.11
CA SER A 236 -4.38 -17.63 -9.70
C SER A 236 -2.93 -18.00 -9.93
N VAL A 237 -2.26 -17.20 -10.73
CA VAL A 237 -0.83 -17.33 -11.04
C VAL A 237 -0.17 -16.00 -10.72
N ASP A 238 0.82 -16.02 -9.82
CA ASP A 238 1.65 -14.86 -9.53
C ASP A 238 2.63 -14.61 -10.68
N LEU A 239 2.77 -13.36 -11.12
CA LEU A 239 3.85 -12.98 -12.02
C LEU A 239 5.18 -13.08 -11.25
N LYS A 240 6.18 -13.66 -11.89
CA LYS A 240 7.52 -13.77 -11.33
C LYS A 240 8.25 -12.41 -11.41
N PRO A 241 9.24 -12.16 -10.53
CA PRO A 241 10.10 -10.99 -10.66
C PRO A 241 10.74 -10.93 -12.07
N GLY A 242 10.74 -9.74 -12.68
CA GLY A 242 11.29 -9.52 -14.03
C GLY A 242 10.45 -10.09 -15.18
N GLU A 243 9.21 -10.47 -14.93
CA GLU A 243 8.33 -11.09 -15.92
C GLU A 243 7.40 -10.06 -16.58
N ILE A 244 7.16 -10.25 -17.87
CA ILE A 244 6.10 -9.65 -18.66
C ILE A 244 5.14 -10.74 -19.14
N VAL A 245 3.85 -10.54 -18.91
CA VAL A 245 2.79 -11.43 -19.38
C VAL A 245 1.95 -10.70 -20.43
N GLU A 246 1.89 -11.27 -21.65
CA GLU A 246 1.11 -10.75 -22.75
C GLU A 246 -0.24 -11.47 -22.85
N PHE A 247 -1.33 -10.73 -22.81
CA PHE A 247 -2.69 -11.22 -23.07
C PHE A 247 -3.12 -10.72 -24.44
N HIS A 248 -3.02 -11.58 -25.47
CA HIS A 248 -3.35 -11.23 -26.85
C HIS A 248 -4.03 -12.40 -27.57
N LYS A 249 -5.07 -12.13 -28.35
CA LYS A 249 -5.88 -13.12 -29.13
C LYS A 249 -6.34 -14.34 -28.34
N GLY A 250 -6.61 -14.17 -27.03
CA GLY A 250 -7.00 -15.25 -26.12
C GLY A 250 -5.86 -16.14 -25.65
N ILE A 251 -4.63 -15.80 -25.99
CA ILE A 251 -3.40 -16.52 -25.60
C ILE A 251 -2.70 -15.70 -24.52
N VAL A 252 -2.16 -16.40 -23.51
CA VAL A 252 -1.29 -15.83 -22.48
C VAL A 252 0.13 -16.30 -22.78
N LYS A 253 1.06 -15.33 -22.89
CA LYS A 253 2.47 -15.60 -23.12
C LYS A 253 3.30 -15.00 -22.01
N HIS A 254 4.21 -15.77 -21.49
CA HIS A 254 5.14 -15.42 -20.44
C HIS A 254 6.54 -15.19 -21.03
N GLU A 255 7.18 -14.10 -20.64
CA GLU A 255 8.54 -13.78 -21.09
C GLU A 255 9.25 -12.97 -19.97
N PHE A 256 10.55 -13.17 -19.83
CA PHE A 256 11.34 -12.36 -18.89
C PHE A 256 11.99 -11.21 -19.66
N TYR A 257 11.80 -9.98 -19.18
CA TYR A 257 12.48 -8.80 -19.74
C TYR A 257 13.87 -8.61 -19.13
N SER A 258 14.15 -9.23 -17.98
CA SER A 258 15.45 -9.20 -17.30
C SER A 258 15.87 -10.62 -16.90
N THR A 259 17.18 -10.88 -16.93
CA THR A 259 17.82 -12.10 -16.37
C THR A 259 18.50 -11.80 -15.02
N ASP A 260 18.62 -10.51 -14.67
CA ASP A 260 19.14 -10.03 -13.39
C ASP A 260 17.96 -9.95 -12.41
N ILE A 261 17.65 -11.08 -11.79
CA ILE A 261 16.51 -11.24 -10.89
C ILE A 261 17.03 -11.50 -9.49
N ASP A 262 16.62 -10.65 -8.56
CA ASP A 262 16.90 -10.79 -7.13
C ASP A 262 15.60 -10.56 -6.35
N HIS A 263 15.05 -11.61 -5.73
CA HIS A 263 13.70 -11.60 -5.19
C HIS A 263 13.62 -10.96 -3.81
N HIS A 264 12.91 -9.83 -3.73
CA HIS A 264 12.71 -9.02 -2.54
C HIS A 264 11.25 -8.55 -2.40
N MET A 265 10.32 -9.46 -2.11
CA MET A 265 8.91 -9.10 -1.87
C MET A 265 8.79 -8.15 -0.69
N CYS A 266 8.05 -7.05 -0.82
CA CYS A 266 7.87 -6.09 0.26
C CYS A 266 7.24 -6.76 1.50
N ALA A 267 7.96 -6.75 2.64
CA ALA A 267 7.46 -7.35 3.89
C ALA A 267 6.18 -6.66 4.39
N MET A 268 6.03 -5.35 4.14
CA MET A 268 4.85 -4.59 4.54
C MET A 268 3.57 -5.05 3.84
N GLU A 269 3.66 -5.68 2.68
CA GLU A 269 2.50 -6.31 2.04
C GLU A 269 1.91 -7.41 2.93
N TYR A 270 2.74 -8.26 3.52
CA TYR A 270 2.29 -9.28 4.46
C TYR A 270 1.89 -8.70 5.81
N ILE A 271 2.66 -7.75 6.35
CA ILE A 271 2.46 -7.19 7.69
C ILE A 271 1.16 -6.39 7.74
N TYR A 272 0.92 -5.52 6.75
CA TYR A 272 -0.13 -4.51 6.85
C TYR A 272 -1.04 -4.39 5.61
N PHE A 273 -0.47 -4.24 4.38
CA PHE A 273 -1.27 -3.79 3.23
C PHE A 273 -2.24 -4.82 2.70
N ALA A 274 -1.76 -6.04 2.39
CA ALA A 274 -2.61 -7.03 1.78
C ALA A 274 -3.71 -7.51 2.73
N ARG A 275 -4.89 -7.78 2.18
CA ARG A 275 -6.00 -8.31 2.95
C ARG A 275 -5.67 -9.72 3.45
N PRO A 276 -6.17 -10.11 4.65
CA PRO A 276 -5.90 -11.44 5.22
C PRO A 276 -6.34 -12.62 4.33
N ASP A 277 -7.35 -12.41 3.49
CA ASP A 277 -7.84 -13.40 2.53
C ASP A 277 -7.00 -13.50 1.25
N SER A 278 -6.08 -12.56 1.00
CA SER A 278 -5.18 -12.61 -0.15
C SER A 278 -4.10 -13.69 0.00
N VAL A 279 -3.64 -14.20 -1.16
CA VAL A 279 -2.46 -15.05 -1.30
C VAL A 279 -1.41 -14.26 -2.08
N VAL A 280 -0.20 -14.17 -1.56
CA VAL A 280 0.94 -13.48 -2.17
C VAL A 280 2.12 -14.43 -2.17
N GLU A 281 2.76 -14.64 -3.32
CA GLU A 281 3.88 -15.60 -3.48
C GLU A 281 3.55 -17.00 -2.91
N GLY A 282 2.31 -17.45 -3.09
CA GLY A 282 1.83 -18.73 -2.57
C GLY A 282 1.56 -18.78 -1.07
N ILE A 283 1.79 -17.69 -0.34
CA ILE A 283 1.53 -17.58 1.11
C ILE A 283 0.23 -16.83 1.35
N ASN A 284 -0.71 -17.44 2.08
CA ASN A 284 -1.90 -16.74 2.55
C ASN A 284 -1.54 -15.74 3.64
N VAL A 285 -1.97 -14.47 3.49
CA VAL A 285 -1.62 -13.36 4.38
C VAL A 285 -2.10 -13.58 5.82
N HIS A 286 -3.30 -14.16 6.01
CA HIS A 286 -3.78 -14.52 7.35
C HIS A 286 -2.85 -15.55 8.01
N ALA A 287 -2.43 -16.59 7.27
CA ALA A 287 -1.53 -17.62 7.78
C ALA A 287 -0.15 -17.04 8.14
N PHE A 288 0.39 -16.14 7.30
CA PHE A 288 1.62 -15.42 7.58
C PHE A 288 1.52 -14.63 8.89
N ARG A 289 0.51 -13.76 9.02
CA ARG A 289 0.31 -12.96 10.24
C ARG A 289 0.08 -13.83 11.47
N LYS A 290 -0.63 -14.96 11.32
CA LYS A 290 -0.79 -15.92 12.40
C LYS A 290 0.55 -16.53 12.84
N ALA A 291 1.41 -16.89 11.88
CA ALA A 291 2.76 -17.39 12.16
C ALA A 291 3.61 -16.36 12.90
N THR A 292 3.55 -15.07 12.54
CA THR A 292 4.28 -14.01 13.26
C THR A 292 3.86 -13.94 14.73
N GLY A 293 2.56 -14.06 15.01
CA GLY A 293 2.06 -14.10 16.38
C GLY A 293 2.55 -15.34 17.16
N SER A 294 2.53 -16.53 16.57
CA SER A 294 3.05 -17.75 17.19
C SER A 294 4.54 -17.66 17.48
N ILE A 295 5.34 -17.09 16.57
CA ILE A 295 6.78 -16.87 16.75
C ILE A 295 7.03 -15.92 17.94
N LEU A 296 6.31 -14.80 18.01
CA LEU A 296 6.41 -13.87 19.15
C LEU A 296 6.13 -14.57 20.48
N ALA A 297 5.12 -15.45 20.55
CA ALA A 297 4.74 -16.15 21.77
C ALA A 297 5.78 -17.18 22.22
N ARG A 298 6.51 -17.82 21.30
CA ARG A 298 7.56 -18.80 21.65
C ARG A 298 8.67 -18.20 22.50
N GLU A 299 8.96 -16.93 22.33
CA GLU A 299 9.99 -16.23 23.10
C GLU A 299 9.47 -15.63 24.42
N ASP A 300 8.15 -15.61 24.61
CA ASP A 300 7.46 -15.08 25.80
C ASP A 300 7.04 -16.14 26.81
N LYS A 301 7.74 -17.27 26.89
CA LYS A 301 7.36 -18.46 27.70
C LYS A 301 7.08 -18.16 29.17
N ASP A 302 7.75 -17.14 29.73
CA ASP A 302 7.62 -16.77 31.13
C ASP A 302 6.59 -15.66 31.36
N LEU A 303 6.04 -15.06 30.30
CA LEU A 303 5.05 -14.00 30.41
C LEU A 303 3.71 -14.57 30.85
N LYS A 304 3.21 -14.05 31.97
CA LYS A 304 1.87 -14.38 32.47
C LYS A 304 0.91 -13.24 32.17
N ALA A 305 -0.11 -13.52 31.42
CA ALA A 305 -1.19 -12.56 31.14
C ALA A 305 -2.53 -13.28 31.16
N ASP A 306 -3.59 -12.52 31.37
CA ASP A 306 -4.95 -13.07 31.43
C ASP A 306 -5.58 -13.26 30.05
N ILE A 307 -5.27 -12.35 29.13
CA ILE A 307 -5.86 -12.33 27.77
C ILE A 307 -4.87 -11.77 26.74
N VAL A 308 -5.07 -12.18 25.48
CA VAL A 308 -4.45 -11.60 24.30
C VAL A 308 -5.48 -10.81 23.53
N ILE A 309 -5.14 -9.60 23.10
CA ILE A 309 -5.97 -8.78 22.23
C ILE A 309 -5.16 -8.33 21.01
N GLY A 310 -5.83 -8.06 19.89
CA GLY A 310 -5.21 -7.46 18.69
C GLY A 310 -5.72 -6.04 18.48
N VAL A 311 -4.85 -5.16 17.97
CA VAL A 311 -5.28 -3.86 17.46
C VAL A 311 -6.01 -4.08 16.13
N PRO A 312 -7.31 -3.71 16.02
CA PRO A 312 -8.09 -3.99 14.82
C PRO A 312 -7.75 -3.02 13.66
N ASP A 313 -7.75 -3.48 12.38
CA ASP A 313 -8.12 -4.83 11.94
C ASP A 313 -6.88 -5.69 11.60
N SER A 314 -5.72 -5.09 11.35
CA SER A 314 -4.50 -5.71 10.79
C SER A 314 -3.86 -6.75 11.71
N SER A 315 -3.87 -6.51 13.02
CA SER A 315 -3.16 -7.34 14.00
C SER A 315 -3.95 -8.52 14.53
N LEU A 316 -5.22 -8.68 14.13
CA LEU A 316 -6.09 -9.74 14.69
C LEU A 316 -5.57 -11.14 14.38
N SER A 317 -5.04 -11.37 13.17
CA SER A 317 -4.49 -12.68 12.80
C SER A 317 -3.25 -13.04 13.64
N ALA A 318 -2.36 -12.08 13.86
CA ALA A 318 -1.18 -12.28 14.72
C ALA A 318 -1.58 -12.50 16.18
N ALA A 319 -2.57 -11.77 16.69
CA ALA A 319 -3.09 -11.97 18.04
C ALA A 319 -3.67 -13.36 18.25
N ILE A 320 -4.39 -13.90 17.26
CA ILE A 320 -4.90 -15.29 17.30
C ILE A 320 -3.72 -16.26 17.35
N GLY A 321 -2.70 -16.09 16.51
CA GLY A 321 -1.52 -16.97 16.50
C GLY A 321 -0.76 -16.94 17.82
N TYR A 322 -0.57 -15.74 18.39
CA TYR A 322 0.04 -15.58 19.70
C TYR A 322 -0.76 -16.29 20.80
N ALA A 323 -2.07 -16.08 20.83
CA ALA A 323 -2.95 -16.67 21.84
C ALA A 323 -2.94 -18.21 21.81
N GLU A 324 -3.00 -18.80 20.62
CA GLU A 324 -2.96 -20.26 20.44
C GLU A 324 -1.62 -20.85 20.91
N GLU A 325 -0.48 -20.23 20.55
CA GLU A 325 0.86 -20.70 20.92
C GLU A 325 1.12 -20.54 22.41
N ALA A 326 0.75 -19.39 23.01
CA ALA A 326 0.93 -19.10 24.43
C ALA A 326 -0.07 -19.84 25.33
N GLY A 327 -1.15 -20.39 24.78
CA GLY A 327 -2.25 -20.98 25.57
C GLY A 327 -3.03 -19.94 26.39
N ILE A 328 -3.01 -18.67 26.00
CA ILE A 328 -3.72 -17.56 26.64
C ILE A 328 -4.98 -17.23 25.82
N PRO A 329 -6.16 -17.03 26.46
CA PRO A 329 -7.38 -16.71 25.71
C PRO A 329 -7.26 -15.46 24.84
N PHE A 330 -7.68 -15.55 23.58
CA PHE A 330 -7.89 -14.38 22.71
C PHE A 330 -9.24 -13.74 23.04
N GLU A 331 -9.25 -12.42 23.22
CA GLU A 331 -10.46 -11.65 23.49
C GLU A 331 -10.53 -10.38 22.63
N THR A 332 -11.73 -9.92 22.32
CA THR A 332 -11.95 -8.63 21.63
C THR A 332 -11.88 -7.50 22.65
N GLY A 333 -10.66 -7.07 23.00
CA GLY A 333 -10.44 -5.98 23.96
C GLY A 333 -10.56 -4.58 23.37
N LEU A 334 -10.44 -4.45 22.05
CA LEU A 334 -10.55 -3.20 21.28
C LEU A 334 -11.53 -3.35 20.12
N ILE A 335 -12.36 -2.35 19.90
CA ILE A 335 -13.29 -2.27 18.75
C ILE A 335 -13.01 -1.03 17.93
N LYS A 336 -12.91 -1.22 16.60
CA LYS A 336 -12.80 -0.14 15.62
C LYS A 336 -14.20 0.32 15.20
N ASN A 337 -14.46 1.61 15.31
CA ASN A 337 -15.70 2.20 14.79
C ASN A 337 -15.59 2.40 13.27
N ARG A 338 -16.27 1.54 12.50
CA ARG A 338 -16.25 1.55 11.03
C ARG A 338 -17.00 2.73 10.41
N TYR A 339 -17.82 3.44 11.18
CA TYR A 339 -18.60 4.60 10.70
C TYR A 339 -17.88 5.93 10.87
N VAL A 340 -16.74 5.96 11.56
CA VAL A 340 -15.89 7.14 11.65
C VAL A 340 -14.93 7.12 10.46
N GLY A 341 -15.30 7.86 9.42
CA GLY A 341 -14.44 8.10 8.26
C GLY A 341 -13.18 8.90 8.62
N ARG A 342 -12.37 9.26 7.60
CA ARG A 342 -11.21 10.17 7.78
C ARG A 342 -11.69 11.45 8.47
N THR A 343 -11.29 11.65 9.72
CA THR A 343 -11.63 12.84 10.49
C THR A 343 -10.84 14.02 9.94
N PHE A 344 -11.54 15.12 9.64
CA PHE A 344 -10.94 16.41 9.34
C PHE A 344 -9.92 16.80 10.41
N ILE A 345 -8.89 17.55 10.00
CA ILE A 345 -7.83 18.07 10.88
C ILE A 345 -8.46 18.78 12.09
N GLN A 346 -8.20 18.25 13.27
CA GLN A 346 -8.73 18.82 14.50
C GLN A 346 -7.71 19.79 15.11
N PRO A 347 -8.06 21.07 15.37
CA PRO A 347 -7.10 22.10 15.71
C PRO A 347 -6.50 21.98 17.12
N THR A 348 -7.12 21.23 18.04
CA THR A 348 -6.64 21.12 19.44
C THR A 348 -6.29 19.68 19.82
N GLN A 349 -5.35 19.51 20.79
CA GLN A 349 -4.97 18.20 21.33
C GLN A 349 -6.17 17.44 21.90
N ALA A 350 -7.03 18.12 22.67
CA ALA A 350 -8.24 17.53 23.25
C ALA A 350 -9.23 17.00 22.19
N MET A 351 -9.33 17.67 21.03
CA MET A 351 -10.16 17.23 19.92
C MET A 351 -9.53 16.02 19.19
N ARG A 352 -8.20 16.00 19.09
CA ARG A 352 -7.45 14.84 18.55
C ARG A 352 -7.60 13.61 19.43
N ASP A 353 -7.55 13.76 20.72
CA ASP A 353 -7.75 12.64 21.68
C ASP A 353 -9.18 12.10 21.62
N ARG A 354 -10.18 12.97 21.43
CA ARG A 354 -11.58 12.54 21.18
C ARG A 354 -11.70 11.78 19.86
N SER A 355 -10.99 12.17 18.80
CA SER A 355 -11.09 11.50 17.50
C SER A 355 -10.48 10.10 17.53
N VAL A 356 -9.45 9.83 18.32
CA VAL A 356 -8.92 8.47 18.53
C VAL A 356 -9.93 7.61 19.31
N ARG A 357 -10.52 8.15 20.40
CA ARG A 357 -11.58 7.46 21.15
C ARG A 357 -12.83 7.17 20.30
N LEU A 358 -13.10 7.99 19.28
CA LEU A 358 -14.17 7.72 18.31
C LEU A 358 -13.82 6.59 17.35
N LYS A 359 -12.52 6.42 17.00
CA LYS A 359 -12.05 5.37 16.09
C LYS A 359 -11.85 4.03 16.78
N LEU A 360 -11.26 4.03 17.99
CA LEU A 360 -10.93 2.84 18.78
C LEU A 360 -11.50 2.97 20.18
N SER A 361 -12.24 1.97 20.60
CA SER A 361 -12.86 1.92 21.93
C SER A 361 -12.50 0.63 22.65
N PRO A 362 -12.03 0.69 23.93
CA PRO A 362 -11.81 -0.50 24.72
C PRO A 362 -13.14 -1.12 25.17
N VAL A 363 -13.19 -2.44 25.19
CA VAL A 363 -14.31 -3.19 25.79
C VAL A 363 -14.04 -3.33 27.28
N SER A 364 -14.49 -2.35 28.07
CA SER A 364 -14.16 -2.25 29.49
C SER A 364 -14.48 -3.50 30.31
N SER A 365 -15.54 -4.24 29.97
CA SER A 365 -15.91 -5.50 30.64
C SER A 365 -14.89 -6.62 30.39
N VAL A 366 -14.16 -6.58 29.29
CA VAL A 366 -13.11 -7.54 28.94
C VAL A 366 -11.77 -7.14 29.57
N VAL A 367 -11.46 -5.83 29.55
CA VAL A 367 -10.15 -5.28 29.88
C VAL A 367 -9.94 -5.07 31.37
N LYS A 368 -10.99 -4.68 32.12
CA LYS A 368 -10.90 -4.27 33.52
C LYS A 368 -10.34 -5.36 34.43
N GLY A 369 -9.28 -5.03 35.16
CA GLY A 369 -8.61 -5.90 36.11
C GLY A 369 -7.78 -7.01 35.51
N LYS A 370 -7.45 -6.90 34.19
CA LYS A 370 -6.69 -7.90 33.43
C LYS A 370 -5.27 -7.43 33.12
N SER A 371 -4.33 -8.36 33.17
CA SER A 371 -3.02 -8.26 32.53
C SER A 371 -3.18 -8.70 31.07
N ILE A 372 -2.77 -7.85 30.10
CA ILE A 372 -3.11 -7.96 28.68
C ILE A 372 -1.85 -8.06 27.84
N VAL A 373 -1.79 -9.03 26.92
CA VAL A 373 -0.88 -8.98 25.77
C VAL A 373 -1.61 -8.29 24.62
N MET A 374 -1.12 -7.12 24.22
CA MET A 374 -1.61 -6.38 23.07
C MET A 374 -0.70 -6.61 21.88
N ILE A 375 -1.25 -7.16 20.80
CA ILE A 375 -0.54 -7.37 19.54
C ILE A 375 -0.86 -6.21 18.59
N ASP A 376 0.20 -5.60 18.03
CA ASP A 376 0.09 -4.63 16.94
C ASP A 376 0.98 -5.05 15.76
N ASP A 377 0.71 -4.53 14.56
CA ASP A 377 1.47 -4.90 13.36
C ASP A 377 2.82 -4.19 13.28
N SER A 378 2.85 -2.89 13.59
CA SER A 378 4.05 -2.05 13.46
C SER A 378 3.95 -0.78 14.32
N ILE A 379 5.10 -0.15 14.60
CA ILE A 379 5.18 1.17 15.21
C ILE A 379 6.04 2.09 14.34
N VAL A 380 5.47 3.21 13.89
CA VAL A 380 6.18 4.23 13.08
C VAL A 380 6.60 5.42 13.94
N ARG A 381 5.65 6.15 14.51
CA ARG A 381 5.88 7.34 15.37
C ARG A 381 5.60 7.09 16.85
N GLY A 382 4.96 5.98 17.20
CA GLY A 382 4.63 5.57 18.56
C GLY A 382 3.46 6.33 19.21
N THR A 383 2.92 7.38 18.57
CA THR A 383 1.84 8.19 19.17
C THR A 383 0.53 7.42 19.25
N THR A 384 0.20 6.59 18.27
CA THR A 384 -0.99 5.74 18.26
C THR A 384 -0.87 4.65 19.31
N SER A 385 0.25 3.92 19.37
CA SER A 385 0.48 2.86 20.35
C SER A 385 0.40 3.40 21.79
N ARG A 386 1.02 4.57 22.05
CA ARG A 386 0.91 5.25 23.35
C ARG A 386 -0.54 5.51 23.75
N ARG A 387 -1.35 6.01 22.80
CA ARG A 387 -2.77 6.29 23.06
C ARG A 387 -3.58 5.03 23.32
N ILE A 388 -3.32 3.96 22.58
CA ILE A 388 -4.01 2.68 22.76
C ILE A 388 -3.68 2.09 24.13
N VAL A 389 -2.40 2.07 24.52
CA VAL A 389 -1.98 1.62 25.86
C VAL A 389 -2.65 2.45 26.95
N GLN A 390 -2.70 3.77 26.80
CA GLN A 390 -3.38 4.64 27.77
C GLN A 390 -4.89 4.36 27.84
N LEU A 391 -5.55 4.15 26.68
CA LEU A 391 -6.97 3.78 26.63
C LEU A 391 -7.27 2.47 27.38
N LEU A 392 -6.40 1.48 27.25
CA LEU A 392 -6.53 0.19 27.96
C LEU A 392 -6.31 0.38 29.47
N LYS A 393 -5.31 1.15 29.89
CA LYS A 393 -5.05 1.47 31.29
C LYS A 393 -6.19 2.30 31.91
N ASP A 394 -6.72 3.29 31.19
CA ASP A 394 -7.90 4.07 31.59
C ASP A 394 -9.15 3.18 31.76
N ALA A 395 -9.28 2.13 30.95
CA ALA A 395 -10.36 1.14 31.03
C ALA A 395 -10.17 0.13 32.19
N GLY A 396 -9.05 0.20 32.90
CA GLY A 396 -8.75 -0.57 34.10
C GLY A 396 -7.90 -1.82 33.87
N ALA A 397 -7.13 -1.91 32.77
CA ALA A 397 -6.09 -2.93 32.62
C ALA A 397 -5.04 -2.77 33.72
N THR A 398 -4.60 -3.88 34.31
CA THR A 398 -3.56 -3.88 35.35
C THR A 398 -2.16 -3.78 34.75
N GLU A 399 -1.94 -4.46 33.63
CA GLU A 399 -0.71 -4.46 32.84
C GLU A 399 -1.03 -4.52 31.36
N VAL A 400 -0.18 -3.91 30.52
CA VAL A 400 -0.27 -3.95 29.06
C VAL A 400 1.09 -4.29 28.48
N HIS A 401 1.24 -5.53 28.04
CA HIS A 401 2.43 -6.07 27.39
C HIS A 401 2.27 -5.94 25.87
N VAL A 402 3.10 -5.11 25.23
CA VAL A 402 2.99 -4.82 23.79
C VAL A 402 3.89 -5.74 23.00
N ARG A 403 3.36 -6.35 21.94
CA ARG A 403 4.09 -7.20 20.99
C ARG A 403 3.82 -6.73 19.58
N ILE A 404 4.89 -6.48 18.83
CA ILE A 404 4.83 -5.93 17.48
C ILE A 404 5.22 -7.01 16.48
N ALA A 405 4.30 -7.31 15.55
CA ALA A 405 4.44 -8.36 14.55
C ALA A 405 5.32 -7.93 13.35
N SER A 406 6.24 -7.01 13.57
CA SER A 406 7.28 -6.58 12.64
C SER A 406 8.56 -6.22 13.38
N PRO A 407 9.71 -6.13 12.69
CA PRO A 407 10.91 -5.50 13.22
C PRO A 407 10.72 -3.99 13.45
N VAL A 408 11.66 -3.36 14.13
CA VAL A 408 11.66 -1.91 14.39
C VAL A 408 11.88 -1.17 13.07
N ILE A 409 11.01 -0.22 12.74
CA ILE A 409 11.14 0.62 11.55
C ILE A 409 12.16 1.72 11.84
N THR A 410 13.31 1.69 11.16
CA THR A 410 14.44 2.60 11.37
C THR A 410 14.78 3.45 10.15
N SER A 411 14.28 3.09 8.97
CA SER A 411 14.64 3.71 7.70
C SER A 411 13.40 4.05 6.86
N PRO A 412 13.42 5.15 6.08
CA PRO A 412 12.34 5.50 5.17
C PRO A 412 12.22 4.47 4.04
N CYS A 413 11.06 4.42 3.39
CA CYS A 413 10.85 3.61 2.19
C CYS A 413 10.91 4.49 0.94
N PHE A 414 11.64 4.02 -0.10
CA PHE A 414 11.69 4.65 -1.42
C PHE A 414 10.98 3.83 -2.50
N TYR A 415 10.24 2.80 -2.10
CA TYR A 415 9.54 1.88 -2.99
C TYR A 415 8.01 2.06 -2.98
N GLY A 416 7.52 3.21 -2.44
CA GLY A 416 6.12 3.61 -2.51
C GLY A 416 5.32 3.42 -1.23
N VAL A 417 5.93 2.94 -0.12
CA VAL A 417 5.29 3.02 1.19
C VAL A 417 5.49 4.42 1.76
N ASP A 418 4.41 5.09 2.12
CA ASP A 418 4.49 6.42 2.74
C ASP A 418 4.99 6.30 4.19
N THR A 419 6.30 6.12 4.33
CA THR A 419 6.99 6.22 5.60
C THR A 419 7.56 7.62 5.75
N SER A 420 7.45 8.12 6.97
CA SER A 420 8.01 9.41 7.35
C SER A 420 9.51 9.50 7.09
N THR A 421 10.02 10.71 7.02
CA THR A 421 11.47 10.97 7.03
C THR A 421 12.12 10.38 8.27
N LYS A 422 13.39 10.04 8.21
CA LYS A 422 14.14 9.33 9.28
C LYS A 422 14.01 9.99 10.65
N ASP A 423 13.94 11.32 10.69
CA ASP A 423 13.74 12.12 11.91
C ASP A 423 12.37 11.91 12.57
N GLN A 424 11.38 11.43 11.84
CA GLN A 424 10.03 11.12 12.34
C GLN A 424 9.84 9.66 12.72
N LEU A 425 10.76 8.77 12.33
CA LEU A 425 10.74 7.35 12.70
C LEU A 425 11.20 7.20 14.14
N ILE A 426 10.30 6.74 15.03
CA ILE A 426 10.63 6.63 16.45
C ILE A 426 11.72 5.58 16.70
N GLY A 427 11.74 4.49 15.93
CA GLY A 427 12.75 3.45 16.02
C GLY A 427 14.15 3.87 15.55
N ALA A 428 14.27 4.98 14.78
CA ALA A 428 15.56 5.58 14.44
C ALA A 428 16.12 6.48 15.55
N ARG A 429 15.28 6.84 16.57
CA ARG A 429 15.58 7.85 17.59
C ARG A 429 15.63 7.32 19.01
N MET A 430 14.98 6.22 19.28
CA MET A 430 14.82 5.64 20.61
C MET A 430 15.18 4.15 20.60
N SER A 431 15.80 3.69 21.67
CA SER A 431 15.93 2.24 21.95
C SER A 431 14.54 1.64 22.24
N VAL A 432 14.45 0.32 22.22
CA VAL A 432 13.21 -0.39 22.53
C VAL A 432 12.74 -0.09 23.97
N GLU A 433 13.67 0.05 24.91
CA GLU A 433 13.42 0.38 26.30
C GLU A 433 12.85 1.81 26.44
N GLU A 434 13.45 2.80 25.77
CA GLU A 434 12.95 4.17 25.77
C GLU A 434 11.58 4.26 25.10
N LEU A 435 11.37 3.51 24.02
CA LEU A 435 10.08 3.44 23.33
C LEU A 435 9.00 2.77 24.21
N ARG A 436 9.33 1.69 24.94
CA ARG A 436 8.44 1.09 25.94
C ARG A 436 7.95 2.13 26.94
N ASP A 437 8.89 2.90 27.50
CA ASP A 437 8.57 3.94 28.50
C ASP A 437 7.74 5.08 27.87
N TYR A 438 8.07 5.47 26.63
CA TYR A 438 7.32 6.49 25.90
C TYR A 438 5.87 6.10 25.64
N ILE A 439 5.61 4.85 25.25
CA ILE A 439 4.25 4.35 25.01
C ILE A 439 3.54 3.92 26.30
N CYS A 440 4.21 3.99 27.44
CA CYS A 440 3.71 3.59 28.77
C CYS A 440 3.33 2.10 28.86
N ALA A 441 3.98 1.22 28.09
CA ALA A 441 3.79 -0.23 28.17
C ALA A 441 4.58 -0.84 29.33
N ASP A 442 4.07 -1.95 29.89
CA ASP A 442 4.76 -2.66 30.96
C ASP A 442 5.93 -3.49 30.37
N THR A 443 5.76 -4.06 29.20
CA THR A 443 6.86 -4.64 28.38
C THR A 443 6.61 -4.36 26.91
N LEU A 444 7.69 -4.31 26.11
CA LEU A 444 7.66 -4.13 24.66
C LEU A 444 8.62 -5.08 23.98
N ARG A 445 8.18 -5.78 22.92
CA ARG A 445 9.01 -6.59 22.07
C ARG A 445 8.58 -6.46 20.61
N PHE A 446 9.55 -6.40 19.72
CA PHE A 446 9.38 -6.47 18.27
C PHE A 446 9.83 -7.84 17.76
N MET A 447 9.36 -8.25 16.61
CA MET A 447 10.00 -9.35 15.87
C MET A 447 11.41 -8.96 15.43
N THR A 448 12.26 -9.95 15.23
CA THR A 448 13.55 -9.79 14.54
C THR A 448 13.37 -10.03 13.03
N GLU A 449 14.37 -9.64 12.21
CA GLU A 449 14.36 -9.92 10.77
C GLU A 449 14.40 -11.41 10.48
N GLU A 450 15.14 -12.19 11.29
CA GLU A 450 15.23 -13.65 11.18
C GLU A 450 13.87 -14.31 11.43
N GLU A 451 13.15 -13.87 12.46
CA GLU A 451 11.79 -14.32 12.75
C GLU A 451 10.81 -13.98 11.63
N MET A 452 10.98 -12.80 11.00
CA MET A 452 10.18 -12.41 9.84
C MET A 452 10.46 -13.31 8.63
N LYS A 453 11.75 -13.64 8.37
CA LYS A 453 12.16 -14.58 7.32
C LYS A 453 11.64 -16.00 7.59
N GLU A 454 11.60 -16.44 8.87
CA GLU A 454 10.98 -17.71 9.26
C GLU A 454 9.50 -17.75 8.87
N ALA A 455 8.75 -16.69 9.19
CA ALA A 455 7.32 -16.60 8.85
C ALA A 455 7.06 -16.61 7.33
N ALA A 456 8.02 -16.12 6.53
CA ALA A 456 7.94 -16.06 5.07
C ALA A 456 8.27 -17.38 4.37
N HIS A 457 8.63 -18.45 5.08
CA HIS A 457 8.90 -19.79 4.53
C HIS A 457 9.82 -19.83 3.30
N GLY A 458 10.83 -18.97 3.26
CA GLY A 458 11.82 -18.91 2.17
C GLY A 458 11.51 -17.96 1.03
N VAL A 459 10.41 -17.21 1.08
CA VAL A 459 10.20 -16.06 0.18
C VAL A 459 11.21 -14.97 0.53
N GLY A 460 11.94 -14.47 -0.46
CA GLY A 460 12.85 -13.34 -0.30
C GLY A 460 12.06 -12.08 0.07
N LEU A 461 12.43 -11.42 1.17
CA LEU A 461 11.76 -10.22 1.65
C LEU A 461 12.60 -8.96 1.48
N CYS A 462 11.99 -7.88 1.04
CA CYS A 462 12.52 -6.53 1.21
C CYS A 462 12.30 -6.10 2.66
N LEU A 463 13.40 -5.85 3.38
CA LEU A 463 13.41 -5.42 4.77
C LEU A 463 14.02 -4.01 4.93
N ALA A 464 14.14 -3.24 3.83
CA ALA A 464 14.83 -1.96 3.79
C ALA A 464 14.33 -0.94 4.83
N CYS A 465 13.01 -0.92 5.11
CA CYS A 465 12.45 -0.04 6.16
C CYS A 465 12.90 -0.42 7.59
N PHE A 466 13.43 -1.63 7.80
CA PHE A 466 13.92 -2.10 9.09
C PHE A 466 15.45 -1.98 9.23
N ASN A 467 16.22 -2.30 8.17
CA ASN A 467 17.69 -2.38 8.21
C ASN A 467 18.41 -1.33 7.35
N GLY A 468 17.71 -0.59 6.49
CA GLY A 468 18.33 0.39 5.59
C GLY A 468 19.02 -0.21 4.37
N GLU A 469 18.85 -1.52 4.11
CA GLU A 469 19.44 -2.22 2.96
C GLU A 469 18.47 -2.24 1.79
N TYR A 470 18.70 -1.41 0.78
CA TYR A 470 17.85 -1.28 -0.40
C TYR A 470 18.37 -2.16 -1.53
N CYS A 471 17.46 -2.90 -2.20
CA CYS A 471 17.81 -3.81 -3.30
C CYS A 471 18.11 -3.08 -4.63
N THR A 472 17.86 -1.77 -4.74
CA THR A 472 18.18 -0.94 -5.90
C THR A 472 19.11 0.21 -5.53
N LYS A 473 19.72 0.85 -6.53
CA LYS A 473 20.32 2.18 -6.36
C LYS A 473 19.21 3.19 -6.06
N LEU A 474 19.46 4.13 -5.16
CA LEU A 474 18.46 5.13 -4.76
C LEU A 474 18.54 6.43 -5.57
N PHE A 475 19.58 6.61 -6.41
CA PHE A 475 19.74 7.80 -7.24
C PHE A 475 19.67 9.10 -6.41
N SER A 476 18.82 10.03 -6.81
CA SER A 476 18.61 11.29 -6.08
C SER A 476 18.05 11.12 -4.66
N TYR A 477 17.41 10.00 -4.35
CA TYR A 477 16.93 9.69 -2.99
C TYR A 477 18.06 9.30 -2.01
N GLN A 478 19.27 8.98 -2.51
CA GLN A 478 20.42 8.73 -1.63
C GLN A 478 20.74 9.96 -0.77
N GLU A 479 20.61 11.18 -1.33
CA GLU A 479 20.83 12.42 -0.57
C GLU A 479 19.77 12.63 0.54
N GLU A 480 18.58 12.04 0.41
CA GLU A 480 17.52 12.11 1.41
C GLU A 480 17.78 11.10 2.54
N LEU A 481 18.36 9.93 2.22
CA LEU A 481 18.73 8.93 3.21
C LEU A 481 19.90 9.38 4.09
N ASP A 482 20.86 10.12 3.50
CA ASP A 482 22.09 10.56 4.16
C ASP A 482 21.86 11.76 5.11
N LYS A 483 20.70 12.40 5.06
CA LYS A 483 20.27 13.49 5.95
C LYS A 483 19.59 12.95 7.21
#